data_2ae90da948ad1e4ceed3956659f939e3
#
_entry.id   2ae90da948ad1e4ceed3956659f939e3
#
_cell.length_a   1.000
_cell.length_b   1.000
_cell.length_c   1.000
_cell.angle_alpha   90.00
_cell.angle_beta   90.00
_cell.angle_gamma   90.00
#
_symmetry.space_group_name_H-M   'P 1'
#
loop_
_entity.id
_entity.type
_entity.pdbx_description
1 polymer ?
#
loop_
_entity_poly.entity_id
_entity_poly.type
_entity_poly.pdbx_seq_one_letter_code
_entity_poly.pdbx_strand_id
1 'polypeptide(L)'
;VSSLLILGDNQPAEGEHAIVGLITDRDLRARVMARGLALSTPVREVMSRKVICCRAEDYAFEAMLTMMRHNLHHLPVLLQGNPIGVITAADIVQYESHGSVYLVSEIFKQTDVAGLKAISEKVKPSFVHMVNEDANSHMIGSALSFIGSSISQRLLQLGETKLGEPPIPYCYLS
;
A
#
# COMPACT_ATOMS: atom_id res chain seq x y z
N VAL A 1 1.78 -6.17 -18.79
CA VAL A 1 2.37 -6.64 -17.52
C VAL A 1 3.20 -5.51 -16.98
N SER A 2 2.86 -4.97 -15.81
CA SER A 2 3.53 -3.78 -15.23
C SER A 2 4.68 -4.13 -14.26
N SER A 3 4.85 -5.41 -13.94
CA SER A 3 5.92 -5.91 -13.07
C SER A 3 6.25 -7.38 -13.36
N LEU A 4 7.49 -7.78 -13.04
CA LEU A 4 7.99 -9.16 -13.13
C LEU A 4 8.69 -9.51 -11.81
N LEU A 5 8.40 -10.71 -11.31
CA LEU A 5 9.14 -11.32 -10.20
C LEU A 5 10.34 -12.07 -10.75
N ILE A 6 11.47 -11.90 -10.09
CA ILE A 6 12.70 -12.64 -10.38
C ILE A 6 12.86 -13.70 -9.27
N LEU A 7 12.84 -14.95 -9.67
CA LEU A 7 12.98 -16.08 -8.77
C LEU A 7 14.42 -16.57 -8.73
N GLY A 8 14.85 -17.06 -7.59
CA GLY A 8 16.14 -17.75 -7.45
C GLY A 8 16.05 -19.20 -7.89
N ASP A 9 17.19 -19.78 -8.27
CA ASP A 9 17.29 -21.16 -8.75
C ASP A 9 17.22 -22.21 -7.61
N ASN A 10 17.39 -21.76 -6.35
CA ASN A 10 17.39 -22.64 -5.18
C ASN A 10 16.04 -22.61 -4.46
N GLN A 11 15.64 -23.76 -3.90
CA GLN A 11 14.50 -23.77 -2.99
C GLN A 11 14.84 -22.90 -1.75
N PRO A 12 13.94 -22.01 -1.35
CA PRO A 12 14.17 -21.15 -0.18
C PRO A 12 14.27 -22.01 1.10
N ALA A 13 15.08 -21.54 2.05
CA ALA A 13 15.10 -22.10 3.39
C ALA A 13 13.77 -21.86 4.11
N GLU A 14 13.51 -22.60 5.19
CA GLU A 14 12.28 -22.46 5.97
C GLU A 14 12.10 -20.99 6.45
N GLY A 15 10.98 -20.38 6.07
CA GLY A 15 10.70 -18.96 6.35
C GLY A 15 11.21 -17.95 5.31
N GLU A 16 11.94 -18.38 4.29
CA GLU A 16 12.38 -17.56 3.16
C GLU A 16 11.46 -17.76 1.95
N HIS A 17 11.54 -16.86 0.98
CA HIS A 17 10.81 -16.97 -0.29
C HIS A 17 11.75 -17.06 -1.48
N ALA A 18 11.30 -17.70 -2.56
CA ALA A 18 12.06 -17.87 -3.79
C ALA A 18 12.30 -16.57 -4.58
N ILE A 19 11.71 -15.44 -4.17
CA ILE A 19 11.81 -14.15 -4.88
C ILE A 19 13.15 -13.50 -4.52
N VAL A 20 14.01 -13.34 -5.52
CA VAL A 20 15.30 -12.64 -5.37
C VAL A 20 15.25 -11.19 -5.85
N GLY A 21 14.18 -10.81 -6.54
CA GLY A 21 14.00 -9.44 -7.00
C GLY A 21 12.64 -9.20 -7.64
N LEU A 22 12.36 -7.91 -7.81
CA LEU A 22 11.20 -7.38 -8.52
C LEU A 22 11.68 -6.30 -9.49
N ILE A 23 11.14 -6.29 -10.71
CA ILE A 23 11.35 -5.22 -11.69
C ILE A 23 10.00 -4.73 -12.19
N THR A 24 9.88 -3.42 -12.33
CA THR A 24 8.67 -2.76 -12.82
C THR A 24 8.98 -1.91 -14.06
N ASP A 25 7.94 -1.49 -14.80
CA ASP A 25 8.09 -0.54 -15.91
C ASP A 25 8.77 0.76 -15.47
N ARG A 26 8.54 1.19 -14.22
CA ARG A 26 9.22 2.34 -13.62
C ARG A 26 10.72 2.11 -13.49
N ASP A 27 11.12 0.92 -13.05
CA ASP A 27 12.54 0.55 -12.91
C ASP A 27 13.22 0.51 -14.29
N LEU A 28 12.56 -0.06 -15.30
CA LEU A 28 13.07 -0.07 -16.66
C LEU A 28 13.28 1.36 -17.19
N ARG A 29 12.32 2.25 -17.01
CA ARG A 29 12.47 3.65 -17.43
C ARG A 29 13.57 4.39 -16.66
N ALA A 30 13.59 4.25 -15.34
CA ALA A 30 14.50 5.03 -14.48
C ALA A 30 15.91 4.46 -14.41
N ARG A 31 16.06 3.13 -14.44
CA ARG A 31 17.34 2.46 -14.21
C ARG A 31 18.02 1.98 -15.49
N VAL A 32 17.26 1.75 -16.57
CA VAL A 32 17.80 1.30 -17.88
C VAL A 32 17.76 2.47 -18.86
N MET A 33 16.58 2.93 -19.25
CA MET A 33 16.43 3.93 -20.30
C MET A 33 17.08 5.27 -19.93
N ALA A 34 16.77 5.81 -18.75
CA ALA A 34 17.30 7.11 -18.32
C ALA A 34 18.82 7.10 -18.09
N ARG A 35 19.44 5.91 -17.89
CA ARG A 35 20.89 5.74 -17.74
C ARG A 35 21.59 5.30 -19.02
N GLY A 36 20.86 5.08 -20.10
CA GLY A 36 21.43 4.62 -21.37
C GLY A 36 22.05 3.23 -21.29
N LEU A 37 21.58 2.35 -20.39
CA LEU A 37 22.12 0.99 -20.28
C LEU A 37 21.71 0.16 -21.49
N ALA A 38 22.59 -0.77 -21.87
CA ALA A 38 22.32 -1.69 -22.95
C ALA A 38 21.15 -2.64 -22.58
N LEU A 39 20.35 -3.04 -23.57
CA LEU A 39 19.25 -4.01 -23.36
C LEU A 39 19.76 -5.39 -22.90
N SER A 40 21.04 -5.69 -23.12
CA SER A 40 21.72 -6.89 -22.64
C SER A 40 22.14 -6.81 -21.18
N THR A 41 21.91 -5.69 -20.47
CA THR A 41 22.22 -5.55 -19.04
C THR A 41 21.47 -6.60 -18.23
N PRO A 42 22.14 -7.40 -17.41
CA PRO A 42 21.49 -8.41 -16.58
C PRO A 42 20.46 -7.80 -15.63
N VAL A 43 19.27 -8.43 -15.52
CA VAL A 43 18.17 -7.93 -14.68
C VAL A 43 18.57 -7.74 -13.21
N ARG A 44 19.50 -8.56 -12.70
CA ARG A 44 20.04 -8.46 -11.33
C ARG A 44 20.71 -7.12 -11.00
N GLU A 45 21.12 -6.36 -12.02
CA GLU A 45 21.77 -5.05 -11.83
C GLU A 45 20.76 -3.90 -11.72
N VAL A 46 19.55 -4.13 -12.22
CA VAL A 46 18.50 -3.10 -12.30
C VAL A 46 17.25 -3.41 -11.47
N MET A 47 17.08 -4.65 -11.02
CA MET A 47 15.94 -5.05 -10.18
C MET A 47 16.03 -4.47 -8.76
N SER A 48 14.90 -4.39 -8.10
CA SER A 48 14.80 -4.14 -6.66
C SER A 48 14.98 -5.47 -5.92
N ARG A 49 16.01 -5.56 -5.05
CA ARG A 49 16.34 -6.80 -4.33
C ARG A 49 15.59 -6.95 -3.01
N LYS A 50 15.29 -5.84 -2.33
CA LYS A 50 14.49 -5.85 -1.12
C LYS A 50 13.02 -5.85 -1.51
N VAL A 51 12.46 -7.05 -1.67
CA VAL A 51 11.07 -7.24 -2.06
C VAL A 51 10.24 -7.45 -0.80
N ILE A 52 9.23 -6.60 -0.62
CA ILE A 52 8.24 -6.75 0.44
C ILE A 52 7.09 -7.54 -0.15
N CYS A 53 6.64 -8.56 0.57
CA CYS A 53 5.59 -9.48 0.17
C CYS A 53 4.47 -9.49 1.22
N CYS A 54 3.29 -9.97 0.85
CA CYS A 54 2.24 -10.39 1.78
C CYS A 54 1.98 -11.89 1.64
N ARG A 55 1.28 -12.47 2.60
CA ARG A 55 0.84 -13.86 2.54
C ARG A 55 -0.56 -13.96 1.92
N ALA A 56 -0.89 -15.10 1.36
CA ALA A 56 -2.20 -15.34 0.78
C ALA A 56 -3.33 -15.30 1.84
N GLU A 57 -2.98 -15.54 3.10
CA GLU A 57 -3.89 -15.51 4.25
C GLU A 57 -4.09 -14.09 4.81
N ASP A 58 -3.25 -13.13 4.41
CA ASP A 58 -3.36 -11.74 4.87
C ASP A 58 -4.59 -11.09 4.23
N TYR A 59 -5.28 -10.24 4.97
CA TYR A 59 -6.42 -9.51 4.44
C TYR A 59 -6.00 -8.44 3.42
N ALA A 60 -6.85 -8.17 2.42
CA ALA A 60 -6.61 -7.15 1.40
C ALA A 60 -6.28 -5.77 2.01
N PHE A 61 -6.91 -5.45 3.14
CA PHE A 61 -6.64 -4.23 3.90
C PHE A 61 -5.19 -4.17 4.44
N GLU A 62 -4.65 -5.27 4.97
CA GLU A 62 -3.26 -5.33 5.46
C GLU A 62 -2.26 -5.20 4.31
N ALA A 63 -2.57 -5.81 3.17
CA ALA A 63 -1.80 -5.63 1.94
C ALA A 63 -1.77 -4.16 1.50
N MET A 64 -2.93 -3.46 1.54
CA MET A 64 -3.00 -2.03 1.23
C MET A 64 -2.21 -1.18 2.23
N LEU A 65 -2.30 -1.44 3.53
CA LEU A 65 -1.49 -0.75 4.54
C LEU A 65 0.01 -0.91 4.26
N THR A 66 0.43 -2.12 3.89
CA THR A 66 1.82 -2.41 3.53
C THR A 66 2.26 -1.63 2.31
N MET A 67 1.41 -1.57 1.27
CA MET A 67 1.69 -0.75 0.08
C MET A 67 1.83 0.73 0.43
N MET A 68 0.95 1.28 1.26
CA MET A 68 0.99 2.69 1.65
C MET A 68 2.21 3.01 2.52
N ARG A 69 2.51 2.20 3.55
CA ARG A 69 3.66 2.41 4.44
C ARG A 69 5.00 2.41 3.69
N HIS A 70 5.10 1.60 2.66
CA HIS A 70 6.34 1.41 1.89
C HIS A 70 6.32 2.10 0.52
N ASN A 71 5.26 2.86 0.21
CA ASN A 71 5.05 3.53 -1.09
C ASN A 71 5.19 2.56 -2.28
N LEU A 72 4.53 1.40 -2.17
CA LEU A 72 4.54 0.33 -3.16
C LEU A 72 3.25 0.34 -3.98
N HIS A 73 3.35 -0.02 -5.26
CA HIS A 73 2.21 -0.19 -6.16
C HIS A 73 1.97 -1.66 -6.54
N HIS A 74 2.94 -2.52 -6.24
CA HIS A 74 2.92 -3.95 -6.53
C HIS A 74 3.38 -4.69 -5.30
N LEU A 75 2.62 -5.68 -4.86
CA LEU A 75 2.93 -6.50 -3.69
C LEU A 75 2.81 -7.98 -4.08
N PRO A 76 3.93 -8.72 -4.11
CA PRO A 76 3.90 -10.16 -4.33
C PRO A 76 3.15 -10.87 -3.21
N VAL A 77 2.37 -11.88 -3.59
CA VAL A 77 1.59 -12.72 -2.68
C VAL A 77 2.27 -14.09 -2.56
N LEU A 78 2.48 -14.53 -1.35
CA LEU A 78 3.10 -15.81 -1.03
C LEU A 78 2.08 -16.77 -0.41
N LEU A 79 2.12 -18.02 -0.84
CA LEU A 79 1.44 -19.14 -0.19
C LEU A 79 2.52 -20.14 0.24
N GLN A 80 2.67 -20.34 1.56
CA GLN A 80 3.70 -21.22 2.12
C GLN A 80 5.12 -20.92 1.58
N GLY A 81 5.48 -19.64 1.50
CA GLY A 81 6.77 -19.17 0.98
C GLY A 81 6.90 -19.14 -0.55
N ASN A 82 5.96 -19.71 -1.28
CA ASN A 82 5.98 -19.71 -2.75
C ASN A 82 5.18 -18.54 -3.33
N PRO A 83 5.71 -17.81 -4.31
CA PRO A 83 4.97 -16.74 -4.97
C PRO A 83 3.84 -17.31 -5.83
N ILE A 84 2.61 -16.86 -5.57
CA ILE A 84 1.42 -17.28 -6.32
C ILE A 84 0.88 -16.17 -7.23
N GLY A 85 1.30 -14.93 -7.02
CA GLY A 85 0.88 -13.79 -7.83
C GLY A 85 1.42 -12.47 -7.34
N VAL A 86 0.94 -11.40 -7.96
CA VAL A 86 1.21 -10.01 -7.57
C VAL A 86 -0.12 -9.29 -7.55
N ILE A 87 -0.40 -8.58 -6.47
CA ILE A 87 -1.54 -7.66 -6.38
C ILE A 87 -1.07 -6.22 -6.53
N THR A 88 -1.92 -5.39 -7.09
CA THR A 88 -1.69 -3.95 -7.21
C THR A 88 -2.69 -3.18 -6.34
N ALA A 89 -2.38 -1.91 -6.05
CA ALA A 89 -3.32 -1.05 -5.36
C ALA A 89 -4.65 -0.89 -6.13
N ALA A 90 -4.61 -0.95 -7.47
CA ALA A 90 -5.80 -0.88 -8.32
C ALA A 90 -6.68 -2.13 -8.16
N ASP A 91 -6.08 -3.32 -8.05
CA ASP A 91 -6.83 -4.57 -7.85
C ASP A 91 -7.58 -4.54 -6.51
N ILE A 92 -6.93 -4.05 -5.45
CA ILE A 92 -7.55 -3.93 -4.12
C ILE A 92 -8.70 -2.91 -4.16
N VAL A 93 -8.50 -1.74 -4.77
CA VAL A 93 -9.55 -0.72 -4.88
C VAL A 93 -10.73 -1.23 -5.70
N GLN A 94 -10.49 -2.00 -6.77
CA GLN A 94 -11.54 -2.59 -7.58
C GLN A 94 -12.34 -3.65 -6.81
N TYR A 95 -11.67 -4.45 -6.00
CA TYR A 95 -12.32 -5.47 -5.15
C TYR A 95 -13.13 -4.82 -4.00
N GLU A 96 -12.57 -3.77 -3.38
CA GLU A 96 -13.16 -3.10 -2.21
C GLU A 96 -13.90 -1.79 -2.55
N SER A 97 -14.59 -1.72 -3.67
CA SER A 97 -15.32 -0.49 -4.08
C SER A 97 -16.32 0.06 -3.03
N HIS A 98 -16.52 -0.62 -1.90
CA HIS A 98 -17.37 -0.22 -0.77
C HIS A 98 -16.66 -0.29 0.60
N GLY A 99 -15.35 -0.58 0.67
CA GLY A 99 -14.61 -0.86 1.90
C GLY A 99 -13.82 0.33 2.49
N SER A 100 -13.14 0.07 3.61
CA SER A 100 -12.32 1.03 4.35
C SER A 100 -11.19 1.68 3.54
N VAL A 101 -10.66 0.98 2.54
CA VAL A 101 -9.63 1.50 1.63
C VAL A 101 -10.15 2.64 0.76
N TYR A 102 -11.38 2.52 0.28
CA TYR A 102 -12.04 3.60 -0.45
C TYR A 102 -12.16 4.86 0.41
N LEU A 103 -12.54 4.71 1.69
CA LEU A 103 -12.65 5.85 2.61
C LEU A 103 -11.32 6.58 2.78
N VAL A 104 -10.20 5.86 2.90
CA VAL A 104 -8.87 6.48 3.01
C VAL A 104 -8.50 7.26 1.74
N SER A 105 -8.74 6.68 0.57
CA SER A 105 -8.55 7.38 -0.70
C SER A 105 -9.39 8.66 -0.79
N GLU A 106 -10.63 8.60 -0.36
CA GLU A 106 -11.53 9.76 -0.34
C GLU A 106 -11.10 10.83 0.67
N ILE A 107 -10.55 10.45 1.85
CA ILE A 107 -10.01 11.39 2.84
C ILE A 107 -8.93 12.27 2.21
N PHE A 108 -7.97 11.69 1.50
CA PHE A 108 -6.86 12.44 0.90
C PHE A 108 -7.27 13.30 -0.30
N LYS A 109 -8.41 13.01 -0.93
CA LYS A 109 -8.97 13.85 -2.00
C LYS A 109 -9.68 15.11 -1.48
N GLN A 110 -10.06 15.16 -0.20
CA GLN A 110 -10.78 16.31 0.34
C GLN A 110 -9.90 17.55 0.38
N THR A 111 -10.46 18.67 -0.03
CA THR A 111 -9.77 19.96 -0.11
C THR A 111 -10.15 20.91 1.03
N ASP A 112 -11.12 20.52 1.86
CA ASP A 112 -11.58 21.31 2.99
C ASP A 112 -12.07 20.43 4.15
N VAL A 113 -12.34 21.08 5.29
CA VAL A 113 -12.78 20.43 6.53
C VAL A 113 -14.21 19.91 6.41
N ALA A 114 -15.06 20.56 5.61
CA ALA A 114 -16.45 20.13 5.44
C ALA A 114 -16.52 18.79 4.71
N GLY A 115 -15.69 18.60 3.68
CA GLY A 115 -15.54 17.33 2.98
C GLY A 115 -15.00 16.23 3.88
N LEU A 116 -14.02 16.52 4.74
CA LEU A 116 -13.53 15.55 5.73
C LEU A 116 -14.61 15.14 6.72
N LYS A 117 -15.43 16.08 7.19
CA LYS A 117 -16.57 15.78 8.06
C LYS A 117 -17.57 14.87 7.37
N ALA A 118 -17.94 15.14 6.13
CA ALA A 118 -18.86 14.32 5.35
C ALA A 118 -18.34 12.87 5.17
N ILE A 119 -17.02 12.69 5.02
CA ILE A 119 -16.43 11.36 4.94
C ILE A 119 -16.42 10.67 6.30
N SER A 120 -16.14 11.38 7.39
CA SER A 120 -16.14 10.79 8.73
C SER A 120 -17.51 10.17 9.09
N GLU A 121 -18.60 10.70 8.56
CA GLU A 121 -19.95 10.15 8.73
C GLU A 121 -20.14 8.79 8.03
N LYS A 122 -19.34 8.50 7.00
CA LYS A 122 -19.35 7.21 6.27
C LYS A 122 -18.54 6.11 6.98
N VAL A 123 -17.71 6.47 7.96
CA VAL A 123 -16.87 5.50 8.68
C VAL A 123 -17.74 4.49 9.44
N LYS A 124 -18.78 4.94 10.12
CA LYS A 124 -19.65 4.06 10.91
C LYS A 124 -20.38 2.99 10.07
N PRO A 125 -21.00 3.32 8.92
CA PRO A 125 -21.60 2.31 8.04
C PRO A 125 -20.56 1.30 7.50
N SER A 126 -19.39 1.76 7.10
CA SER A 126 -18.30 0.89 6.62
C SER A 126 -17.84 -0.08 7.71
N PHE A 127 -17.76 0.40 8.94
CA PHE A 127 -17.43 -0.42 10.10
C PHE A 127 -18.47 -1.51 10.39
N VAL A 128 -19.76 -1.16 10.34
CA VAL A 128 -20.85 -2.13 10.50
C VAL A 128 -20.78 -3.21 9.41
N HIS A 129 -20.43 -2.83 8.19
CA HIS A 129 -20.24 -3.77 7.09
C HIS A 129 -19.08 -4.75 7.37
N MET A 130 -17.92 -4.26 7.82
CA MET A 130 -16.80 -5.13 8.22
C MET A 130 -17.14 -6.12 9.32
N VAL A 131 -17.92 -5.70 10.32
CA VAL A 131 -18.40 -6.59 11.40
C VAL A 131 -19.32 -7.67 10.85
N ASN A 132 -20.19 -7.34 9.90
CA ASN A 132 -21.13 -8.28 9.31
C ASN A 132 -20.45 -9.29 8.35
N GLU A 133 -19.24 -8.98 7.86
CA GLU A 133 -18.42 -9.88 7.02
C GLU A 133 -17.40 -10.69 7.83
N ASP A 134 -17.66 -10.91 9.12
CA ASP A 134 -16.81 -11.71 10.03
C ASP A 134 -15.36 -11.23 10.15
N ALA A 135 -15.09 -9.92 9.92
CA ALA A 135 -13.80 -9.36 10.14
C ALA A 135 -13.38 -9.51 11.62
N ASN A 136 -12.15 -9.96 11.87
CA ASN A 136 -11.69 -10.11 13.24
C ASN A 136 -11.45 -8.75 13.92
N SER A 137 -11.48 -8.73 15.26
CA SER A 137 -11.35 -7.49 16.06
C SER A 137 -10.03 -6.74 15.83
N HIS A 138 -8.94 -7.45 15.55
CA HIS A 138 -7.63 -6.85 15.24
C HIS A 138 -7.69 -6.07 13.92
N MET A 139 -8.27 -6.66 12.88
CA MET A 139 -8.44 -6.02 11.57
C MET A 139 -9.32 -4.78 11.67
N ILE A 140 -10.43 -4.88 12.38
CA ILE A 140 -11.35 -3.77 12.66
C ILE A 140 -10.62 -2.63 13.38
N GLY A 141 -9.86 -2.95 14.45
CA GLY A 141 -9.08 -1.98 15.20
C GLY A 141 -8.01 -1.29 14.34
N SER A 142 -7.29 -2.07 13.53
CA SER A 142 -6.28 -1.53 12.60
C SER A 142 -6.89 -0.61 11.55
N ALA A 143 -8.05 -0.97 10.98
CA ALA A 143 -8.76 -0.14 10.02
C ALA A 143 -9.21 1.20 10.62
N LEU A 144 -9.81 1.17 11.83
CA LEU A 144 -10.23 2.38 12.53
C LEU A 144 -9.07 3.29 12.89
N SER A 145 -7.98 2.73 13.42
CA SER A 145 -6.77 3.47 13.75
C SER A 145 -6.21 4.15 12.51
N PHE A 146 -6.14 3.43 11.39
CA PHE A 146 -5.62 3.97 10.14
C PHE A 146 -6.51 5.07 9.54
N ILE A 147 -7.84 4.90 9.55
CA ILE A 147 -8.78 5.93 9.11
C ILE A 147 -8.64 7.17 9.99
N GLY A 148 -8.60 7.00 11.32
CA GLY A 148 -8.42 8.10 12.26
C GLY A 148 -7.13 8.87 12.03
N SER A 149 -6.00 8.16 11.88
CA SER A 149 -4.70 8.75 11.55
C SER A 149 -4.72 9.49 10.21
N SER A 150 -5.37 8.91 9.19
CA SER A 150 -5.48 9.54 7.86
C SER A 150 -6.28 10.84 7.89
N ILE A 151 -7.39 10.88 8.64
CA ILE A 151 -8.19 12.11 8.85
C ILE A 151 -7.34 13.17 9.54
N SER A 152 -6.62 12.80 10.62
CA SER A 152 -5.76 13.72 11.36
C SER A 152 -4.63 14.28 10.50
N GLN A 153 -3.98 13.41 9.74
CA GLN A 153 -2.93 13.81 8.80
C GLN A 153 -3.46 14.77 7.73
N ARG A 154 -4.63 14.49 7.17
CA ARG A 154 -5.23 15.37 6.18
C ARG A 154 -5.67 16.71 6.76
N LEU A 155 -6.19 16.74 7.98
CA LEU A 155 -6.51 17.98 8.69
C LEU A 155 -5.26 18.85 8.87
N LEU A 156 -4.14 18.26 9.28
CA LEU A 156 -2.86 18.97 9.42
C LEU A 156 -2.40 19.55 8.07
N GLN A 157 -2.43 18.77 7.00
CA GLN A 157 -2.08 19.24 5.64
C GLN A 157 -2.97 20.41 5.18
N LEU A 158 -4.28 20.34 5.43
CA LEU A 158 -5.19 21.43 5.11
C LEU A 158 -4.91 22.67 5.97
N GLY A 159 -4.54 22.48 7.23
CA GLY A 159 -4.11 23.55 8.14
C GLY A 159 -2.86 24.25 7.62
N GLU A 160 -1.82 23.49 7.27
CA GLU A 160 -0.57 24.00 6.69
C GLU A 160 -0.80 24.73 5.37
N THR A 161 -1.66 24.19 4.51
CA THR A 161 -2.02 24.85 3.24
C THR A 161 -2.68 26.22 3.47
N LYS A 162 -3.48 26.35 4.56
CA LYS A 162 -4.23 27.57 4.87
C LYS A 162 -3.44 28.58 5.70
N LEU A 163 -2.60 28.11 6.63
CA LEU A 163 -1.93 28.93 7.62
C LEU A 163 -0.44 29.14 7.30
N GLY A 164 0.13 28.38 6.38
CA GLY A 164 1.55 28.31 6.09
C GLY A 164 2.26 27.23 6.89
N GLU A 165 3.54 27.06 6.62
CA GLU A 165 4.38 26.10 7.34
C GLU A 165 4.45 26.43 8.85
N PRO A 166 4.45 25.42 9.71
CA PRO A 166 4.53 25.63 11.16
C PRO A 166 5.89 26.25 11.52
N PRO A 167 5.92 27.15 12.51
CA PRO A 167 7.15 27.86 12.93
C PRO A 167 8.20 26.92 13.55
N ILE A 168 7.79 25.73 13.96
CA ILE A 168 8.66 24.70 14.54
C ILE A 168 8.29 23.36 13.90
N PRO A 169 9.28 22.53 13.49
CA PRO A 169 9.02 21.18 13.03
C PRO A 169 8.27 20.37 14.09
N TYR A 170 7.24 19.65 13.68
CA TYR A 170 6.46 18.77 14.57
C TYR A 170 6.28 17.39 13.94
N CYS A 171 5.96 16.39 14.76
CA CYS A 171 5.49 15.09 14.32
C CYS A 171 4.15 14.78 15.00
N TYR A 172 3.27 14.12 14.25
CA TYR A 172 2.01 13.59 14.77
C TYR A 172 2.21 12.11 15.10
N LEU A 173 1.90 11.73 16.34
CA LEU A 173 1.91 10.35 16.81
C LEU A 173 0.46 9.91 17.06
N SER A 174 0.04 8.82 16.40
CA SER A 174 -1.31 8.23 16.53
C SER A 174 -1.22 6.83 17.12
#